data_a7842116646915ead997e516938796da
#
_entry.id   a7842116646915ead997e516938796da
#
_cell.length_a   1.000
_cell.length_b   1.000
_cell.length_c   1.000
_cell.angle_alpha   90.00
_cell.angle_beta   90.00
_cell.angle_gamma   90.00
#
_symmetry.space_group_name_H-M   'P 1'
#
loop_
_entity.id
_entity.type
_entity.pdbx_description
1 polymer ?
#
loop_
_entity_poly.entity_id
_entity_poly.type
_entity_poly.pdbx_seq_one_letter_code
_entity_poly.pdbx_strand_id
1 'polypeptide(L)'
;MTKFEAYQIVGAEIQQFFHEDAAVTLFDREKIVSYYPGKTIDTKATIGNPPTPGSNVLEALTTGKRVVRRIMTELFGVPFIGIAWPIFGETGVEG
;
A
#
# COMPACT_ATOMS: atom_id res chain seq x y z
N MET A 1 -0.55 -20.09 8.54
CA MET A 1 -0.63 -18.63 8.30
C MET A 1 -0.41 -18.33 6.83
N THR A 2 -1.26 -17.50 6.23
CA THR A 2 -1.05 -17.06 4.84
C THR A 2 -0.04 -15.90 4.81
N LYS A 3 0.49 -15.65 3.62
CA LYS A 3 1.37 -14.48 3.42
C LYS A 3 0.63 -13.17 3.72
N PHE A 4 -0.64 -13.08 3.33
CA PHE A 4 -1.44 -11.90 3.60
C PHE A 4 -1.60 -11.66 5.12
N GLU A 5 -1.88 -12.71 5.88
CA GLU A 5 -1.96 -12.62 7.34
C GLU A 5 -0.63 -12.18 7.95
N ALA A 6 0.49 -12.66 7.42
CA ALA A 6 1.81 -12.22 7.89
C ALA A 6 2.01 -10.73 7.67
N TYR A 7 1.58 -10.19 6.52
CA TYR A 7 1.65 -8.75 6.27
C TYR A 7 0.75 -7.96 7.23
N GLN A 8 -0.39 -8.49 7.60
CA GLN A 8 -1.25 -7.84 8.60
C GLN A 8 -0.55 -7.74 9.96
N ILE A 9 0.22 -8.76 10.32
CA ILE A 9 0.94 -8.80 11.60
C ILE A 9 2.10 -7.81 11.60
N VAL A 10 2.90 -7.76 10.52
CA VAL A 10 4.13 -6.97 10.48
C VAL A 10 3.96 -5.61 9.79
N GLY A 11 2.75 -5.27 9.35
CA GLY A 11 2.51 -4.05 8.56
C GLY A 11 3.06 -2.79 9.20
N ALA A 12 2.84 -2.63 10.49
CA ALA A 12 3.34 -1.45 11.22
C ALA A 12 4.87 -1.41 11.28
N GLU A 13 5.53 -2.55 11.16
CA GLU A 13 6.99 -2.62 11.24
C GLU A 13 7.68 -2.36 9.90
N ILE A 14 6.94 -2.46 8.80
CA ILE A 14 7.50 -2.23 7.45
C ILE A 14 8.08 -0.83 7.34
N GLN A 15 7.52 0.16 8.04
CA GLN A 15 8.05 1.51 8.07
C GLN A 15 9.51 1.57 8.51
N GLN A 16 9.95 0.62 9.34
CA GLN A 16 11.30 0.56 9.84
C GLN A 16 12.32 0.07 8.81
N PHE A 17 11.87 -0.45 7.68
CA PHE A 17 12.75 -0.89 6.60
C PHE A 17 13.34 0.30 5.84
N PHE A 18 12.74 1.47 6.00
CA PHE A 18 13.14 2.68 5.29
C PHE A 18 13.78 3.66 6.27
N HIS A 19 14.88 4.30 5.87
CA HIS A 19 15.51 5.33 6.69
C HIS A 19 14.83 6.69 6.52
N GLU A 20 13.98 6.82 5.52
CA GLU A 20 13.17 8.02 5.28
C GLU A 20 11.75 7.80 5.80
N ASP A 21 10.97 8.89 5.86
CA ASP A 21 9.57 8.80 6.25
C ASP A 21 8.78 7.92 5.28
N ALA A 22 7.90 7.11 5.81
CA ALA A 22 7.09 6.21 5.00
C ALA A 22 5.71 5.98 5.61
N ALA A 23 4.68 5.96 4.77
CA ALA A 23 3.36 5.48 5.13
C ALA A 23 3.16 4.09 4.53
N VAL A 24 2.49 3.23 5.24
CA VAL A 24 2.22 1.85 4.80
C VAL A 24 0.71 1.61 4.77
N THR A 25 0.22 1.13 3.65
CA THR A 25 -1.19 0.78 3.48
C THR A 25 -1.29 -0.66 2.99
N LEU A 26 -2.10 -1.45 3.67
CA LEU A 26 -2.36 -2.83 3.27
C LEU A 26 -3.78 -2.93 2.71
N PHE A 27 -3.90 -3.52 1.54
CA PHE A 27 -5.18 -3.75 0.86
C PHE A 27 -5.43 -5.24 0.74
N ASP A 28 -6.69 -5.66 0.88
CA ASP A 28 -7.12 -6.90 0.28
C ASP A 28 -7.48 -6.59 -1.18
N ARG A 29 -8.16 -7.47 -1.89
CA ARG A 29 -8.48 -7.21 -3.30
C ARG A 29 -9.51 -6.10 -3.49
N GLU A 30 -10.22 -5.70 -2.44
CA GLU A 30 -11.38 -4.82 -2.55
C GLU A 30 -11.21 -3.50 -1.79
N LYS A 31 -10.46 -3.51 -0.67
CA LYS A 31 -10.43 -2.36 0.23
C LYS A 31 -9.17 -2.30 1.08
N ILE A 32 -8.99 -1.14 1.69
CA ILE A 32 -7.94 -0.91 2.68
C ILE A 32 -8.29 -1.68 3.96
N VAL A 33 -7.35 -2.51 4.44
CA VAL A 33 -7.51 -3.26 5.68
C VAL A 33 -6.64 -2.76 6.82
N SER A 34 -5.51 -2.09 6.51
CA SER A 34 -4.63 -1.49 7.53
C SER A 34 -3.96 -0.26 6.96
N TYR A 35 -3.70 0.73 7.82
CA TYR A 35 -3.02 1.95 7.42
C TYR A 35 -2.14 2.47 8.56
N TYR A 36 -0.89 2.77 8.22
CA TYR A 36 0.10 3.31 9.16
C TYR A 36 0.71 4.56 8.53
N PRO A 37 0.26 5.77 8.93
CA PRO A 37 0.77 7.00 8.33
C PRO A 37 2.22 7.26 8.72
N GLY A 38 2.94 7.98 7.87
CA GLY A 38 4.25 8.51 8.18
C GLY A 38 4.15 9.76 9.04
N LYS A 39 5.28 10.40 9.28
CA LYS A 39 5.31 11.67 10.01
C LYS A 39 4.84 12.83 9.15
N THR A 40 5.26 12.85 7.89
CA THR A 40 4.88 13.88 6.92
C THR A 40 4.10 13.30 5.74
N ILE A 41 4.35 12.02 5.40
CA ILE A 41 3.62 11.34 4.33
C ILE A 41 2.37 10.72 4.93
N ASP A 42 1.23 11.34 4.64
CA ASP A 42 -0.06 10.86 5.12
C ASP A 42 -1.09 11.02 3.99
N THR A 43 -1.51 9.91 3.43
CA THR A 43 -2.47 9.89 2.32
C THR A 43 -3.92 9.98 2.80
N LYS A 44 -4.13 10.12 4.11
CA LYS A 44 -5.47 10.16 4.72
C LYS A 44 -6.31 8.93 4.36
N ALA A 45 -5.65 7.78 4.23
CA ALA A 45 -6.34 6.55 3.88
C ALA A 45 -7.35 6.15 4.95
N THR A 46 -8.50 5.69 4.51
CA THR A 46 -9.59 5.26 5.40
C THR A 46 -9.80 3.77 5.25
N ILE A 47 -9.71 3.04 6.36
CA ILE A 47 -9.96 1.59 6.36
C ILE A 47 -11.37 1.33 5.81
N GLY A 48 -11.48 0.39 4.88
CA GLY A 48 -12.72 0.06 4.20
C GLY A 48 -12.91 0.68 2.84
N ASN A 49 -12.11 1.72 2.49
CA ASN A 49 -12.22 2.34 1.18
C ASN A 49 -11.54 1.47 0.10
N PRO A 50 -12.09 1.46 -1.13
CA PRO A 50 -11.49 0.75 -2.23
C PRO A 50 -10.21 1.45 -2.74
N PRO A 51 -9.37 0.75 -3.53
CA PRO A 51 -8.26 1.41 -4.21
C PRO A 51 -8.76 2.51 -5.13
N THR A 52 -8.04 3.62 -5.17
CA THR A 52 -8.40 4.74 -6.06
C THR A 52 -8.22 4.32 -7.52
N PRO A 53 -9.20 4.59 -8.40
CA PRO A 53 -9.05 4.34 -9.83
C PRO A 53 -7.80 5.01 -10.39
N GLY A 54 -7.02 4.29 -11.20
CA GLY A 54 -5.79 4.81 -11.79
C GLY A 54 -4.59 4.82 -10.85
N SER A 55 -4.73 4.37 -9.61
CA SER A 55 -3.63 4.34 -8.66
C SER A 55 -2.64 3.19 -8.97
N ASN A 56 -1.42 3.34 -8.44
CA ASN A 56 -0.42 2.27 -8.55
C ASN A 56 -0.87 1.01 -7.81
N VAL A 57 -1.63 1.15 -6.74
CA VAL A 57 -2.18 0.00 -6.00
C VAL A 57 -3.13 -0.80 -6.88
N LEU A 58 -4.07 -0.13 -7.53
CA LEU A 58 -5.03 -0.83 -8.40
C LEU A 58 -4.31 -1.50 -9.57
N GLU A 59 -3.28 -0.86 -10.13
CA GLU A 59 -2.48 -1.46 -11.18
C GLU A 59 -1.75 -2.72 -10.67
N ALA A 60 -1.16 -2.68 -9.48
CA ALA A 60 -0.49 -3.84 -8.90
C ALA A 60 -1.45 -5.00 -8.65
N LEU A 61 -2.65 -4.71 -8.13
CA LEU A 61 -3.68 -5.73 -7.90
C LEU A 61 -4.14 -6.36 -9.21
N THR A 62 -4.28 -5.56 -10.26
CA THR A 62 -4.79 -6.01 -11.56
C THR A 62 -3.73 -6.78 -12.36
N THR A 63 -2.49 -6.29 -12.37
CA THR A 63 -1.43 -6.87 -13.19
C THR A 63 -0.62 -7.94 -12.48
N GLY A 64 -0.67 -7.99 -11.15
CA GLY A 64 0.16 -8.90 -10.37
C GLY A 64 1.63 -8.52 -10.36
N LYS A 65 1.95 -7.25 -10.63
CA LYS A 65 3.33 -6.77 -10.71
C LYS A 65 3.58 -5.63 -9.74
N ARG A 66 4.85 -5.48 -9.33
CA ARG A 66 5.28 -4.33 -8.52
C ARG A 66 5.21 -3.06 -9.37
N VAL A 67 4.63 -2.02 -8.81
CA VAL A 67 4.46 -0.73 -9.51
C VAL A 67 5.07 0.37 -8.66
N VAL A 68 5.95 1.17 -9.27
CA VAL A 68 6.60 2.30 -8.62
C VAL A 68 6.24 3.56 -9.39
N ARG A 69 5.73 4.57 -8.69
CA ARG A 69 5.35 5.86 -9.29
C ARG A 69 5.79 7.00 -8.40
N ARG A 70 6.14 8.12 -9.03
CA ARG A 70 6.32 9.38 -8.31
C ARG A 70 4.94 10.00 -8.11
N ILE A 71 4.61 10.29 -6.86
CA ILE A 71 3.35 10.93 -6.49
C ILE A 71 3.62 12.40 -6.23
N MET A 72 2.88 13.28 -6.91
CA MET A 72 3.11 14.73 -6.87
C MET A 72 2.41 15.38 -5.67
N THR A 73 2.91 16.55 -5.29
CA THR A 73 2.45 17.30 -4.11
C THR A 73 0.98 17.68 -4.14
N GLU A 74 0.41 17.90 -5.31
CA GLU A 74 -0.97 18.36 -5.44
C GLU A 74 -1.98 17.40 -4.81
N LEU A 75 -1.62 16.11 -4.72
CA LEU A 75 -2.54 15.11 -4.18
C LEU A 75 -2.45 14.99 -2.66
N PHE A 76 -1.25 15.06 -2.09
CA PHE A 76 -1.04 14.71 -0.68
C PHE A 76 -0.16 15.70 0.08
N GLY A 77 0.12 16.86 -0.47
CA GLY A 77 0.88 17.92 0.20
C GLY A 77 2.39 17.83 0.09
N VAL A 78 2.96 16.63 -0.05
CA VAL A 78 4.39 16.44 -0.24
C VAL A 78 4.62 15.42 -1.35
N PRO A 79 5.69 15.57 -2.16
CA PRO A 79 6.00 14.55 -3.16
C PRO A 79 6.61 13.32 -2.49
N PHE A 80 6.28 12.14 -3.00
CA PHE A 80 6.87 10.90 -2.50
C PHE A 80 6.88 9.84 -3.60
N ILE A 81 7.58 8.75 -3.34
CA ILE A 81 7.59 7.60 -4.24
C ILE A 81 6.57 6.59 -3.71
N GLY A 82 5.59 6.28 -4.53
CA GLY A 82 4.60 5.23 -4.23
C GLY A 82 5.09 3.89 -4.75
N ILE A 83 5.23 2.92 -3.87
CA ILE A 83 5.63 1.56 -4.22
C ILE A 83 4.48 0.64 -3.83
N ALA A 84 3.92 -0.07 -4.80
CA ALA A 84 2.88 -1.06 -4.54
C ALA A 84 3.34 -2.41 -5.08
N TRP A 85 3.15 -3.46 -4.30
CA TRP A 85 3.45 -4.80 -4.78
C TRP A 85 2.34 -5.76 -4.36
N PRO A 86 2.04 -6.75 -5.21
CA PRO A 86 0.98 -7.70 -4.92
C PRO A 86 1.43 -8.76 -3.94
N ILE A 87 0.49 -9.26 -3.15
CA ILE A 87 0.69 -10.39 -2.24
C ILE A 87 0.02 -11.59 -2.86
N PHE A 88 0.81 -12.63 -3.15
CA PHE A 88 0.30 -13.83 -3.79
C PHE A 88 -0.05 -14.90 -2.76
N GLY A 89 -1.23 -15.49 -2.92
CA GLY A 89 -1.64 -16.70 -2.23
C GLY A 89 -1.59 -17.90 -3.15
N GLU A 90 -2.24 -18.99 -2.77
CA GLU A 90 -2.22 -20.23 -3.55
C GLU A 90 -2.96 -20.09 -4.88
N THR A 91 -3.97 -19.24 -4.95
CA THR A 91 -4.83 -19.11 -6.12
C THR A 91 -4.61 -17.82 -6.91
N GLY A 92 -3.63 -17.02 -6.53
CA GLY A 92 -3.31 -15.76 -7.19
C GLY A 92 -3.17 -14.60 -6.23
N VAL A 93 -3.42 -13.38 -6.71
CA VAL A 93 -3.26 -12.15 -5.92
C VAL A 93 -4.33 -12.07 -4.84
N GLU A 94 -3.91 -11.89 -3.59
CA GLU A 94 -4.81 -11.75 -2.44
C GLU A 94 -4.91 -10.30 -1.94
N GLY A 95 -3.93 -9.51 -2.25
CA GLY A 95 -3.90 -8.13 -1.83
C GLY A 95 -2.63 -7.44 -2.27
#